data_28d550388c0f95a4f056d0516b1c2713
#
_entry.id   28d550388c0f95a4f056d0516b1c2713
#
_cell.length_a   1.000
_cell.length_b   1.000
_cell.length_c   1.000
_cell.angle_alpha   90.00
_cell.angle_beta   90.00
_cell.angle_gamma   90.00
#
_symmetry.space_group_name_H-M   'P 1'
#
loop_
_entity.id
_entity.type
_entity.pdbx_description
1 polymer ?
#
loop_
_entity_poly.entity_id
_entity_poly.type
_entity_poly.pdbx_seq_one_letter_code
_entity_poly.pdbx_strand_id
1 'polypeptide(L)' 'MSELERPNTWWAIVERQEIDEDYGIKMTDEQWGVIVHNLNKASYSAIDAIITELVDEF' A
#
# COMPACT_ATOMS: atom_id res chain seq x y z
N MET A 1 10.90 19.84 3.50
CA MET A 1 10.58 18.46 3.19
C MET A 1 9.09 18.32 2.91
N SER A 2 8.75 17.62 1.87
CA SER A 2 7.36 17.48 1.47
C SER A 2 6.67 16.31 2.18
N GLU A 3 5.44 16.51 2.62
CA GLU A 3 4.67 15.45 3.23
C GLU A 3 4.32 14.36 2.22
N LEU A 4 4.37 14.68 0.94
CA LEU A 4 4.09 13.72 -0.12
C LEU A 4 5.18 12.66 -0.24
N GLU A 5 6.30 12.86 0.41
CA GLU A 5 7.43 11.94 0.35
C GLU A 5 7.50 11.01 1.55
N ARG A 6 6.43 10.92 2.33
CA ARG A 6 6.40 10.01 3.47
C ARG A 6 6.54 8.58 2.99
N PRO A 7 7.50 7.83 3.53
CA PRO A 7 7.86 6.51 2.98
C PRO A 7 6.78 5.43 3.15
N ASN A 8 5.89 5.60 4.11
CA ASN A 8 4.85 4.61 4.39
C ASN A 8 3.45 5.06 3.96
N THR A 9 3.40 6.06 3.10
CA THR A 9 2.14 6.61 2.63
C THR A 9 2.18 6.76 1.12
N TRP A 10 1.16 6.24 0.45
CA TRP A 10 1.02 6.39 -1.00
C TRP A 10 -0.02 7.45 -1.28
N TRP A 11 0.42 8.54 -1.91
CA TRP A 11 -0.48 9.65 -2.31
C TRP A 11 -1.30 10.22 -1.16
N ALA A 12 -0.85 10.06 0.08
CA ALA A 12 -1.58 10.48 1.26
C ALA A 12 -2.98 9.86 1.37
N ILE A 13 -3.25 8.77 0.65
CA ILE A 13 -4.53 8.08 0.65
C ILE A 13 -4.41 6.71 1.27
N VAL A 14 -3.32 6.02 0.97
CA VAL A 14 -3.07 4.66 1.43
C VAL A 14 -1.91 4.67 2.40
N GLU A 15 -2.15 4.27 3.62
CA GLU A 15 -1.09 4.19 4.62
C GLU A 15 -0.77 2.74 4.94
N ARG A 16 0.51 2.44 5.01
CA ARG A 16 0.98 1.10 5.32
C ARG A 16 0.41 0.58 6.63
N GLN A 17 0.40 1.43 7.65
CA GLN A 17 -0.08 1.04 8.96
C GLN A 17 -1.56 0.66 8.94
N GLU A 18 -2.37 1.37 8.17
CA GLU A 18 -3.78 1.06 8.05
C GLU A 18 -4.00 -0.31 7.42
N ILE A 19 -3.21 -0.63 6.41
CA ILE A 19 -3.30 -1.94 5.76
C ILE A 19 -2.91 -3.04 6.75
N ASP A 20 -1.84 -2.83 7.49
CA ASP A 20 -1.41 -3.79 8.50
C ASP A 20 -2.53 -4.06 9.51
N GLU A 21 -3.21 -3.02 9.94
CA GLU A 21 -4.29 -3.15 10.93
C GLU A 21 -5.53 -3.79 10.34
N ASP A 22 -5.92 -3.35 9.15
CA ASP A 22 -7.14 -3.84 8.50
C ASP A 22 -7.06 -5.31 8.14
N TYR A 23 -5.88 -5.77 7.75
CA TYR A 23 -5.69 -7.15 7.30
C TYR A 23 -5.01 -8.03 8.34
N GLY A 24 -4.62 -7.45 9.48
CA GLY A 24 -3.98 -8.19 10.55
C GLY A 24 -2.61 -8.74 10.16
N ILE A 25 -1.83 -7.99 9.43
CA ILE A 25 -0.51 -8.39 8.96
C ILE A 25 0.55 -7.37 9.34
N LYS A 26 1.80 -7.73 9.11
CA LYS A 26 2.92 -6.81 9.23
C LYS A 26 3.76 -6.91 7.98
N MET A 27 3.55 -5.99 7.07
CA MET A 27 4.31 -5.98 5.83
C MET A 27 5.76 -5.58 6.08
N THR A 28 6.66 -6.22 5.34
CA THR A 28 8.06 -5.80 5.30
C THR A 28 8.16 -4.57 4.38
N ASP A 29 9.31 -3.90 4.43
CA ASP A 29 9.56 -2.77 3.53
C ASP A 29 9.46 -3.21 2.08
N GLU A 30 9.91 -4.41 1.78
CA GLU A 30 9.86 -4.96 0.43
C GLU A 30 8.42 -5.19 -0.03
N GLN A 31 7.60 -5.75 0.85
CA GLN A 31 6.19 -5.99 0.54
C GLN A 31 5.45 -4.67 0.32
N TRP A 32 5.70 -3.68 1.16
CA TRP A 32 5.12 -2.36 0.97
C TRP A 32 5.53 -1.76 -0.37
N GLY A 33 6.81 -1.93 -0.74
CA GLY A 33 7.30 -1.47 -2.03
C GLY A 33 6.56 -2.10 -3.20
N VAL A 34 6.24 -3.39 -3.09
CA VAL A 34 5.47 -4.10 -4.12
C VAL A 34 4.08 -3.48 -4.25
N ILE A 35 3.43 -3.21 -3.13
CA ILE A 35 2.11 -2.58 -3.16
C ILE A 35 2.16 -1.22 -3.84
N VAL A 36 3.10 -0.37 -3.43
CA VAL A 36 3.24 0.96 -4.01
C VAL A 36 3.50 0.89 -5.51
N HIS A 37 4.37 -0.02 -5.92
CA HIS A 37 4.68 -0.21 -7.33
C HIS A 37 3.43 -0.55 -8.15
N ASN A 38 2.60 -1.43 -7.63
CA ASN A 38 1.38 -1.83 -8.31
C ASN A 38 0.33 -0.74 -8.28
N LEU A 39 0.22 -0.01 -7.18
CA LEU A 39 -0.72 1.10 -7.08
C LEU A 39 -0.39 2.21 -8.07
N ASN A 40 0.88 2.45 -8.31
CA ASN A 40 1.31 3.47 -9.27
C ASN A 40 0.88 3.16 -10.70
N LYS A 41 0.60 1.90 -11.00
CA LYS A 41 0.18 1.47 -12.33
C LYS A 41 -1.34 1.34 -12.44
N ALA A 42 -2.03 1.41 -11.33
CA ALA A 42 -3.46 1.14 -11.29
C ALA A 42 -4.29 2.40 -11.45
N SER A 43 -5.54 2.21 -11.82
CA SER A 43 -6.50 3.29 -11.75
C SER A 43 -7.01 3.40 -10.31
N TYR A 44 -7.55 4.55 -10.00
CA TYR A 44 -8.03 4.84 -8.65
C TYR A 44 -9.03 3.80 -8.15
N SER A 45 -9.88 3.33 -9.03
CA SER A 45 -10.95 2.40 -8.67
C SER A 45 -10.44 0.97 -8.38
N ALA A 46 -9.19 0.68 -8.72
CA ALA A 46 -8.64 -0.65 -8.53
C ALA A 46 -7.78 -0.78 -7.27
N ILE A 47 -7.67 0.28 -6.49
CA ILE A 47 -6.79 0.29 -5.33
C ILE A 47 -7.12 -0.82 -4.35
N ASP A 48 -8.38 -0.94 -3.97
CA ASP A 48 -8.80 -1.95 -2.99
C ASP A 48 -8.54 -3.36 -3.50
N ALA A 49 -8.84 -3.59 -4.76
CA ALA A 49 -8.63 -4.91 -5.36
C ALA A 49 -7.15 -5.30 -5.36
N ILE A 50 -6.29 -4.35 -5.71
CA ILE A 50 -4.86 -4.59 -5.75
C ILE A 50 -4.31 -4.91 -4.36
N ILE A 51 -4.69 -4.12 -3.37
CA ILE A 51 -4.24 -4.33 -2.01
C ILE A 51 -4.69 -5.69 -1.51
N THR A 52 -5.95 -6.04 -1.73
CA THR A 52 -6.49 -7.31 -1.29
C THR A 52 -5.76 -8.48 -1.94
N GLU A 53 -5.51 -8.41 -3.24
CA GLU A 53 -4.81 -9.48 -3.94
C GLU A 53 -3.39 -9.66 -3.43
N LEU A 54 -2.66 -8.56 -3.28
CA LEU A 54 -1.27 -8.64 -2.86
C LEU A 54 -1.13 -9.10 -1.42
N VAL A 55 -1.98 -8.61 -0.55
CA VAL A 55 -1.96 -9.02 0.86
C VAL A 55 -2.30 -10.50 0.99
N ASP A 56 -3.19 -11.00 0.16
CA ASP A 56 -3.56 -12.41 0.18
C ASP A 56 -2.38 -13.31 -0.21
N GLU A 57 -1.45 -12.79 -0.99
CA GLU A 57 -0.26 -13.53 -1.39
C GLU A 57 0.88 -13.42 -0.38
N PHE A 58 0.81 -12.44 0.48
CA PHE A 58 1.83 -12.27 1.52
C PHE A 58 1.59 -13.25 2.66
#